data_d97ea92d0c8d557ca00c1e6f7736567c
#
_entry.id   d97ea92d0c8d557ca00c1e6f7736567c
#
_cell.length_a   1.000
_cell.length_b   1.000
_cell.length_c   1.000
_cell.angle_alpha   90.00
_cell.angle_beta   90.00
_cell.angle_gamma   90.00
#
_symmetry.space_group_name_H-M   'P 1'
#
loop_
_entity.id
_entity.type
_entity.pdbx_description
1 polymer ?
#
loop_
_entity_poly.entity_id
_entity_poly.type
_entity_poly.pdbx_seq_one_letter_code
_entity_poly.pdbx_strand_id
1 'polypeptide(L)'
;SSQDCLSQIAVRPDAVRARIEEIMTEQSRCGKTTHRFFHIERKQSDISDRSDDHLWMVYVIDQWIRETGDLSILDDIVPYYDGGEGTVLEHLEASISRTHSTMGKDGIPLMLESDWNDCLNTICRKGQGETVMVGEQYVLACSMMAKIEKLLGRDPSFYEEEAKKQKEILNTRFFEKDHYLRAVTDSGVRIGAQNEPCARVWINTNAWAVISGVADTERGNIALSTSLRCCNTPFGLATQNPPLQRNYPTPEEEISWATPGIGENGGIFCHANTWSIIALCLLNRPDDAYMVYSEMLPDHIVSKVGVDAYNAEPYIYSSNIRAPGVLRQGEAAVSWVTGTATWMNLALEHYFCGVRPEMNGLFIDPCLPSSIHHATITRKYRGCTYQIEVQNNSKKTKPCELLVEGEPVEGNIVPAKPGTLHITCIVR
;
A
#
# COMPACT_ATOMS: atom_id res chain seq x y z
N SER A 1 -12.38 3.78 0.01
CA SER A 1 -13.37 2.71 0.11
C SER A 1 -12.86 1.36 -0.39
N SER A 2 -12.24 1.25 -1.57
CA SER A 2 -11.67 -0.04 -2.02
C SER A 2 -10.67 -0.59 -1.01
N GLN A 3 -9.73 0.22 -0.59
CA GLN A 3 -8.73 -0.16 0.42
C GLN A 3 -9.35 -0.56 1.77
N ASP A 4 -10.47 0.06 2.17
CA ASP A 4 -11.14 -0.27 3.45
C ASP A 4 -11.70 -1.69 3.49
N CYS A 5 -11.97 -2.29 2.33
CA CYS A 5 -12.41 -3.69 2.24
C CYS A 5 -11.35 -4.66 2.78
N LEU A 6 -10.06 -4.37 2.60
CA LEU A 6 -8.95 -5.29 2.87
C LEU A 6 -8.94 -5.86 4.29
N SER A 7 -9.18 -5.04 5.31
CA SER A 7 -9.19 -5.50 6.71
C SER A 7 -10.46 -6.25 7.12
N GLN A 8 -11.48 -6.23 6.25
CA GLN A 8 -12.79 -6.82 6.55
C GLN A 8 -13.02 -8.17 5.87
N ILE A 9 -12.21 -8.55 4.88
CA ILE A 9 -12.40 -9.78 4.10
C ILE A 9 -12.44 -11.00 5.04
N ALA A 10 -11.51 -11.11 5.96
CA ALA A 10 -11.40 -12.22 6.88
C ALA A 10 -12.56 -12.33 7.89
N VAL A 11 -13.21 -11.21 8.20
CA VAL A 11 -14.20 -11.12 9.29
C VAL A 11 -15.63 -11.07 8.77
N ARG A 12 -15.83 -10.39 7.63
CA ARG A 12 -17.16 -10.15 7.04
C ARG A 12 -17.14 -10.30 5.51
N PRO A 13 -16.77 -11.49 5.00
CA PRO A 13 -16.61 -11.70 3.56
C PRO A 13 -17.86 -11.31 2.75
N ASP A 14 -19.07 -11.71 3.18
CA ASP A 14 -20.29 -11.40 2.45
C ASP A 14 -20.54 -9.89 2.31
N ALA A 15 -20.27 -9.13 3.37
CA ALA A 15 -20.41 -7.67 3.33
C ALA A 15 -19.35 -7.02 2.41
N VAL A 16 -18.14 -7.59 2.38
CA VAL A 16 -17.08 -7.13 1.48
C VAL A 16 -17.42 -7.45 0.02
N ARG A 17 -17.95 -8.64 -0.31
CA ARG A 17 -18.39 -8.97 -1.67
C ARG A 17 -19.43 -7.97 -2.18
N ALA A 18 -20.48 -7.70 -1.39
CA ALA A 18 -21.48 -6.70 -1.74
C ALA A 18 -20.88 -5.30 -1.93
N ARG A 19 -19.88 -4.94 -1.12
CA ARG A 19 -19.20 -3.65 -1.25
C ARG A 19 -18.30 -3.57 -2.48
N ILE A 20 -17.63 -4.66 -2.86
CA ILE A 20 -16.86 -4.77 -4.10
C ILE A 20 -17.76 -4.52 -5.31
N GLU A 21 -18.88 -5.23 -5.39
CA GLU A 21 -19.86 -5.06 -6.46
C GLU A 21 -20.31 -3.59 -6.57
N GLU A 22 -20.69 -2.99 -5.44
CA GLU A 22 -21.12 -1.59 -5.39
C GLU A 22 -20.02 -0.62 -5.88
N ILE A 23 -18.77 -0.78 -5.46
CA ILE A 23 -17.65 0.07 -5.90
C ILE A 23 -17.41 -0.11 -7.40
N MET A 24 -17.52 -1.33 -7.92
CA MET A 24 -17.30 -1.60 -9.33
C MET A 24 -18.36 -0.95 -10.23
N THR A 25 -19.59 -0.69 -9.74
CA THR A 25 -20.58 0.09 -10.51
C THR A 25 -20.14 1.52 -10.84
N GLU A 26 -19.13 2.01 -10.15
CA GLU A 26 -18.53 3.33 -10.38
C GLU A 26 -17.39 3.33 -11.41
N GLN A 27 -17.11 2.18 -12.02
CA GLN A 27 -16.13 2.05 -13.10
C GLN A 27 -16.78 2.19 -14.47
N SER A 28 -16.20 2.98 -15.35
CA SER A 28 -16.57 3.05 -16.77
C SER A 28 -15.92 1.91 -17.56
N ARG A 29 -16.48 1.57 -18.72
CA ARG A 29 -15.95 0.53 -19.64
C ARG A 29 -14.50 0.78 -20.08
N CYS A 30 -14.02 2.04 -20.05
CA CYS A 30 -12.63 2.35 -20.32
C CYS A 30 -11.70 2.12 -19.13
N GLY A 31 -12.19 1.59 -18.01
CA GLY A 31 -11.46 1.30 -16.79
C GLY A 31 -11.32 2.48 -15.82
N LYS A 32 -11.74 3.70 -16.19
CA LYS A 32 -11.75 4.84 -15.26
C LYS A 32 -12.77 4.61 -14.17
N THR A 33 -12.44 4.94 -12.90
CA THR A 33 -13.35 4.91 -11.75
C THR A 33 -13.64 6.31 -11.24
N THR A 34 -14.79 6.50 -10.59
CA THR A 34 -15.05 7.73 -9.85
C THR A 34 -14.18 7.77 -8.60
N HIS A 35 -13.60 8.95 -8.29
CA HIS A 35 -12.75 9.12 -7.11
C HIS A 35 -13.56 9.03 -5.81
N ARG A 36 -14.73 9.66 -5.77
CA ARG A 36 -15.66 9.61 -4.64
C ARG A 36 -17.08 9.43 -5.12
N PHE A 37 -17.84 8.58 -4.45
CA PHE A 37 -19.26 8.43 -4.70
C PHE A 37 -20.06 8.47 -3.41
N PHE A 38 -21.32 8.92 -3.50
CA PHE A 38 -22.19 9.10 -2.36
C PHE A 38 -23.25 8.01 -2.33
N HIS A 39 -22.99 6.98 -1.55
CA HIS A 39 -23.78 5.77 -1.44
C HIS A 39 -25.28 6.03 -1.09
N ILE A 40 -25.55 6.92 -0.14
CA ILE A 40 -26.91 7.14 0.37
C ILE A 40 -27.70 8.11 -0.50
N GLU A 41 -27.08 9.14 -1.02
CA GLU A 41 -27.78 10.23 -1.71
C GLU A 41 -27.68 10.15 -3.22
N ARG A 42 -26.84 9.25 -3.77
CA ARG A 42 -26.51 9.13 -5.21
C ARG A 42 -26.38 10.49 -5.90
N LYS A 43 -25.92 11.47 -5.13
CA LYS A 43 -25.54 12.76 -5.67
C LYS A 43 -24.32 12.61 -6.54
N GLN A 44 -24.09 13.58 -7.37
CA GLN A 44 -23.03 13.63 -8.35
C GLN A 44 -21.71 13.11 -7.76
N SER A 45 -21.24 11.96 -8.27
CA SER A 45 -19.95 11.39 -7.93
C SER A 45 -18.83 12.33 -8.35
N ASP A 46 -17.72 12.31 -7.61
CA ASP A 46 -16.50 13.01 -8.04
C ASP A 46 -15.86 12.18 -9.16
N ILE A 47 -15.99 12.68 -10.38
CA ILE A 47 -15.51 12.05 -11.61
C ILE A 47 -14.06 12.43 -11.95
N SER A 48 -13.31 13.04 -11.02
CA SER A 48 -11.89 13.35 -11.25
C SER A 48 -11.12 12.08 -11.63
N ASP A 49 -10.17 12.24 -12.53
CA ASP A 49 -9.44 11.12 -13.15
C ASP A 49 -8.14 10.88 -12.39
N ARG A 50 -8.21 10.11 -11.30
CA ARG A 50 -7.04 9.72 -10.52
C ARG A 50 -6.37 8.50 -11.15
N SER A 51 -5.05 8.52 -11.19
CA SER A 51 -4.29 7.48 -11.89
C SER A 51 -4.17 6.16 -11.13
N ASP A 52 -4.47 6.13 -9.83
CA ASP A 52 -4.37 4.93 -8.97
C ASP A 52 -5.71 4.29 -8.61
N ASP A 53 -6.83 5.03 -8.65
CA ASP A 53 -8.13 4.58 -8.12
C ASP A 53 -8.57 3.20 -8.65
N HIS A 54 -8.44 2.98 -9.95
CA HIS A 54 -8.88 1.75 -10.61
C HIS A 54 -7.97 0.55 -10.32
N LEU A 55 -6.72 0.75 -9.91
CA LEU A 55 -5.79 -0.34 -9.61
C LEU A 55 -6.07 -0.97 -8.23
N TRP A 56 -6.69 -0.23 -7.31
CA TRP A 56 -7.00 -0.75 -5.98
C TRP A 56 -7.96 -1.95 -6.00
N MET A 57 -8.87 -2.02 -6.98
CA MET A 57 -9.79 -3.17 -7.08
C MET A 57 -9.07 -4.46 -7.46
N VAL A 58 -8.02 -4.40 -8.28
CA VAL A 58 -7.19 -5.57 -8.60
C VAL A 58 -6.57 -6.12 -7.30
N TYR A 59 -6.07 -5.23 -6.45
CA TYR A 59 -5.50 -5.63 -5.15
C TYR A 59 -6.56 -6.25 -4.23
N VAL A 60 -7.74 -5.65 -4.14
CA VAL A 60 -8.84 -6.15 -3.29
C VAL A 60 -9.31 -7.55 -3.74
N ILE A 61 -9.49 -7.76 -5.03
CA ILE A 61 -9.92 -9.05 -5.57
C ILE A 61 -8.84 -10.12 -5.38
N ASP A 62 -7.56 -9.82 -5.61
CA ASP A 62 -6.47 -10.76 -5.31
C ASP A 62 -6.49 -11.18 -3.82
N GLN A 63 -6.66 -10.23 -2.90
CA GLN A 63 -6.76 -10.52 -1.47
C GLN A 63 -8.04 -11.30 -1.12
N TRP A 64 -9.16 -11.00 -1.79
CA TRP A 64 -10.39 -11.77 -1.65
C TRP A 64 -10.18 -13.25 -2.00
N ILE A 65 -9.62 -13.52 -3.17
CA ILE A 65 -9.37 -14.89 -3.64
C ILE A 65 -8.41 -15.61 -2.69
N ARG A 66 -7.35 -14.93 -2.22
CA ARG A 66 -6.41 -15.52 -1.25
C ARG A 66 -7.08 -15.84 0.08
N GLU A 67 -7.94 -14.98 0.58
CA GLU A 67 -8.62 -15.20 1.86
C GLU A 67 -9.70 -16.28 1.78
N THR A 68 -10.57 -16.19 0.79
CA THR A 68 -11.75 -17.05 0.70
C THR A 68 -11.51 -18.34 -0.07
N GLY A 69 -10.62 -18.32 -1.06
CA GLY A 69 -10.48 -19.38 -2.07
C GLY A 69 -11.60 -19.38 -3.12
N ASP A 70 -12.48 -18.39 -3.08
CA ASP A 70 -13.64 -18.30 -3.96
C ASP A 70 -13.30 -17.54 -5.24
N LEU A 71 -13.15 -18.28 -6.33
CA LEU A 71 -12.96 -17.74 -7.67
C LEU A 71 -14.27 -17.31 -8.34
N SER A 72 -15.44 -17.72 -7.80
CA SER A 72 -16.72 -17.41 -8.45
C SER A 72 -17.03 -15.91 -8.50
N ILE A 73 -16.41 -15.13 -7.63
CA ILE A 73 -16.51 -13.66 -7.67
C ILE A 73 -16.11 -13.08 -9.04
N LEU A 74 -15.20 -13.73 -9.74
CA LEU A 74 -14.72 -13.27 -11.05
C LEU A 74 -15.81 -13.33 -12.15
N ASP A 75 -16.83 -14.18 -11.95
CA ASP A 75 -17.95 -14.37 -12.88
C ASP A 75 -19.16 -13.49 -12.52
N ASP A 76 -19.14 -12.78 -11.39
CA ASP A 76 -20.23 -11.87 -10.99
C ASP A 76 -20.39 -10.75 -12.02
N ILE A 77 -21.64 -10.53 -12.47
CA ILE A 77 -21.95 -9.49 -13.46
C ILE A 77 -22.22 -8.18 -12.75
N VAL A 78 -21.48 -7.14 -13.12
CA VAL A 78 -21.59 -5.80 -12.53
C VAL A 78 -21.81 -4.76 -13.64
N PRO A 79 -22.77 -3.82 -13.47
CA PRO A 79 -22.98 -2.72 -14.41
C PRO A 79 -21.79 -1.76 -14.43
N TYR A 80 -21.45 -1.23 -15.61
CA TYR A 80 -20.52 -0.11 -15.73
C TYR A 80 -21.22 1.24 -15.48
N TYR A 81 -20.48 2.21 -14.97
CA TYR A 81 -20.96 3.58 -14.72
C TYR A 81 -21.56 4.25 -15.98
N ASP A 82 -20.94 4.01 -17.14
CA ASP A 82 -21.31 4.57 -18.44
C ASP A 82 -22.25 3.66 -19.27
N GLY A 83 -22.84 2.66 -18.63
CA GLY A 83 -23.82 1.74 -19.22
C GLY A 83 -23.21 0.46 -19.77
N GLY A 84 -24.06 -0.57 -19.90
CA GLY A 84 -23.64 -1.94 -20.13
C GLY A 84 -23.24 -2.63 -18.83
N GLU A 85 -22.81 -3.88 -18.94
CA GLU A 85 -22.36 -4.70 -17.81
C GLU A 85 -21.21 -5.59 -18.25
N GLY A 86 -20.42 -6.05 -17.28
CA GLY A 86 -19.34 -7.00 -17.50
C GLY A 86 -19.11 -7.84 -16.26
N THR A 87 -18.33 -8.90 -16.39
CA THR A 87 -17.88 -9.69 -15.25
C THR A 87 -16.89 -8.90 -14.40
N VAL A 88 -16.75 -9.26 -13.12
CA VAL A 88 -15.69 -8.71 -12.27
C VAL A 88 -14.33 -8.85 -12.96
N LEU A 89 -14.06 -9.99 -13.61
CA LEU A 89 -12.80 -10.17 -14.34
C LEU A 89 -12.61 -9.14 -15.46
N GLU A 90 -13.66 -8.85 -16.26
CA GLU A 90 -13.61 -7.81 -17.30
C GLU A 90 -13.39 -6.42 -16.71
N HIS A 91 -13.94 -6.11 -15.53
CA HIS A 91 -13.65 -4.87 -14.80
C HIS A 91 -12.17 -4.77 -14.41
N LEU A 92 -11.54 -5.87 -13.96
CA LEU A 92 -10.11 -5.89 -13.64
C LEU A 92 -9.24 -5.73 -14.90
N GLU A 93 -9.60 -6.41 -16.00
CA GLU A 93 -8.95 -6.27 -17.31
C GLU A 93 -9.03 -4.83 -17.82
N ALA A 94 -10.19 -4.16 -17.65
CA ALA A 94 -10.37 -2.76 -17.99
C ALA A 94 -9.47 -1.84 -17.15
N SER A 95 -9.29 -2.13 -15.85
CA SER A 95 -8.37 -1.38 -14.97
C SER A 95 -6.93 -1.44 -15.47
N ILE A 96 -6.42 -2.61 -15.82
CA ILE A 96 -5.08 -2.77 -16.37
C ILE A 96 -4.94 -2.06 -17.72
N SER A 97 -5.94 -2.24 -18.61
CA SER A 97 -5.98 -1.60 -19.93
C SER A 97 -5.98 -0.07 -19.83
N ARG A 98 -6.67 0.48 -18.83
CA ARG A 98 -6.66 1.93 -18.56
C ARG A 98 -5.26 2.44 -18.31
N THR A 99 -4.52 1.87 -17.36
CA THR A 99 -3.15 2.29 -17.06
C THR A 99 -2.24 2.05 -18.25
N HIS A 100 -2.35 0.88 -18.93
CA HIS A 100 -1.56 0.58 -20.13
C HIS A 100 -1.75 1.62 -21.24
N SER A 101 -2.98 2.11 -21.44
CA SER A 101 -3.30 3.11 -22.47
C SER A 101 -2.92 4.54 -22.09
N THR A 102 -2.58 4.80 -20.84
CA THR A 102 -2.20 6.12 -20.31
C THR A 102 -0.74 6.18 -19.85
N MET A 103 0.15 5.46 -20.54
CA MET A 103 1.59 5.60 -20.34
C MET A 103 2.12 6.91 -20.91
N GLY A 104 2.97 7.58 -20.14
CA GLY A 104 3.63 8.81 -20.56
C GLY A 104 4.87 8.57 -21.42
N LYS A 105 5.54 9.67 -21.81
CA LYS A 105 6.73 9.65 -22.68
C LYS A 105 7.94 8.94 -22.08
N ASP A 106 8.03 8.95 -20.75
CA ASP A 106 9.11 8.28 -20.01
C ASP A 106 8.83 6.80 -19.74
N GLY A 107 7.66 6.31 -20.16
CA GLY A 107 7.27 4.91 -20.11
C GLY A 107 6.68 4.48 -18.77
N ILE A 108 6.28 5.42 -17.91
CA ILE A 108 5.51 5.18 -16.69
C ILE A 108 4.14 5.84 -16.79
N PRO A 109 3.15 5.47 -15.94
CA PRO A 109 1.80 6.00 -16.03
C PRO A 109 1.73 7.51 -15.91
N LEU A 110 0.84 8.13 -16.69
CA LEU A 110 0.49 9.53 -16.51
C LEU A 110 -0.13 9.76 -15.14
N MET A 111 0.17 10.90 -14.52
CA MET A 111 -0.44 11.36 -13.27
C MET A 111 -1.95 11.61 -13.41
N LEU A 112 -2.42 11.89 -14.63
CA LEU A 112 -3.78 12.34 -14.94
C LEU A 112 -4.12 13.61 -14.15
N GLU A 113 -5.20 13.64 -13.35
CA GLU A 113 -5.50 14.78 -12.49
C GLU A 113 -4.74 14.75 -11.16
N SER A 114 -4.38 13.59 -10.68
CA SER A 114 -3.46 13.32 -9.56
C SER A 114 -3.32 11.80 -9.39
N ASP A 115 -2.43 11.37 -8.50
CA ASP A 115 -2.45 10.02 -7.93
C ASP A 115 -2.94 10.09 -6.47
N TRP A 116 -2.60 9.09 -5.66
CA TRP A 116 -2.94 9.01 -4.24
C TRP A 116 -2.54 10.26 -3.42
N ASN A 117 -1.49 10.98 -3.81
CA ASN A 117 -1.15 12.26 -3.20
C ASN A 117 -1.90 13.40 -3.88
N ASP A 118 -3.00 13.82 -3.30
CA ASP A 118 -3.82 14.93 -3.80
C ASP A 118 -3.02 16.23 -4.01
N CYS A 119 -1.95 16.43 -3.23
CA CYS A 119 -1.10 17.61 -3.35
C CYS A 119 -0.35 17.72 -4.68
N LEU A 120 -0.26 16.65 -5.46
CA LEU A 120 0.44 16.65 -6.75
C LEU A 120 -0.43 17.05 -7.95
N ASN A 121 -1.67 17.45 -7.74
CA ASN A 121 -2.62 17.79 -8.82
C ASN A 121 -2.22 18.99 -9.68
N THR A 122 -1.25 19.78 -9.26
CA THR A 122 -0.78 20.96 -10.03
C THR A 122 0.28 20.64 -11.06
N ILE A 123 1.02 19.54 -10.87
CA ILE A 123 2.17 19.17 -11.71
C ILE A 123 1.79 18.47 -13.03
N CYS A 124 0.50 18.21 -13.23
CA CYS A 124 -0.03 17.40 -14.32
C CYS A 124 -1.20 18.08 -15.09
N ARG A 125 -1.40 19.39 -14.92
CA ARG A 125 -2.53 20.14 -15.51
C ARG A 125 -2.54 20.15 -17.05
N LYS A 126 -1.38 19.92 -17.69
CA LYS A 126 -1.26 19.80 -19.16
C LYS A 126 -1.34 18.35 -19.63
N GLY A 127 -1.56 17.40 -18.73
CA GLY A 127 -1.73 15.99 -19.05
C GLY A 127 -0.46 15.26 -19.46
N GLN A 128 0.73 15.77 -19.12
CA GLN A 128 2.03 15.15 -19.41
C GLN A 128 2.77 14.68 -18.16
N GLY A 129 2.31 15.07 -16.98
CA GLY A 129 2.91 14.64 -15.71
C GLY A 129 2.80 13.13 -15.53
N GLU A 130 3.86 12.50 -15.02
CA GLU A 130 3.98 11.06 -14.85
C GLU A 130 4.25 10.70 -13.40
N THR A 131 3.79 9.51 -12.96
CA THR A 131 3.90 9.06 -11.57
C THR A 131 4.67 7.75 -11.43
N VAL A 132 5.71 7.76 -10.61
CA VAL A 132 6.51 6.58 -10.27
C VAL A 132 5.70 5.61 -9.39
N MET A 133 4.98 6.15 -8.40
CA MET A 133 4.19 5.34 -7.46
C MET A 133 3.12 4.49 -8.18
N VAL A 134 2.40 5.06 -9.13
CA VAL A 134 1.40 4.29 -9.90
C VAL A 134 2.08 3.28 -10.83
N GLY A 135 3.28 3.58 -11.33
CA GLY A 135 4.10 2.60 -12.05
C GLY A 135 4.42 1.37 -11.18
N GLU A 136 4.76 1.59 -9.91
CA GLU A 136 5.00 0.51 -8.93
C GLU A 136 3.70 -0.27 -8.63
N GLN A 137 2.58 0.42 -8.43
CA GLN A 137 1.27 -0.21 -8.25
C GLN A 137 0.84 -1.02 -9.48
N TYR A 138 1.14 -0.53 -10.68
CA TYR A 138 0.85 -1.24 -11.94
C TYR A 138 1.65 -2.56 -12.05
N VAL A 139 2.92 -2.58 -11.62
CA VAL A 139 3.72 -3.82 -11.54
C VAL A 139 3.03 -4.85 -10.64
N LEU A 140 2.56 -4.41 -9.46
CA LEU A 140 1.85 -5.29 -8.53
C LEU A 140 0.54 -5.79 -9.13
N ALA A 141 -0.28 -4.90 -9.69
CA ALA A 141 -1.55 -5.23 -10.30
C ALA A 141 -1.40 -6.23 -11.47
N CYS A 142 -0.43 -6.01 -12.36
CA CYS A 142 -0.11 -6.98 -13.42
C CYS A 142 0.35 -8.33 -12.85
N SER A 143 1.17 -8.33 -11.79
CA SER A 143 1.61 -9.57 -11.14
C SER A 143 0.46 -10.34 -10.50
N MET A 144 -0.55 -9.65 -9.98
CA MET A 144 -1.78 -10.24 -9.44
C MET A 144 -2.66 -10.81 -10.56
N MET A 145 -2.88 -10.03 -11.62
CA MET A 145 -3.63 -10.51 -12.79
C MET A 145 -2.99 -11.74 -13.42
N ALA A 146 -1.67 -11.77 -13.57
CA ALA A 146 -0.97 -12.96 -14.07
C ALA A 146 -1.24 -14.22 -13.23
N LYS A 147 -1.35 -14.08 -11.90
CA LYS A 147 -1.70 -15.19 -11.00
C LYS A 147 -3.16 -15.62 -11.19
N ILE A 148 -4.08 -14.66 -11.31
CA ILE A 148 -5.50 -14.93 -11.58
C ILE A 148 -5.66 -15.68 -12.90
N GLU A 149 -5.02 -15.21 -13.98
CA GLU A 149 -5.04 -15.90 -15.28
C GLU A 149 -4.56 -17.35 -15.19
N LYS A 150 -3.45 -17.59 -14.47
CA LYS A 150 -2.93 -18.95 -14.23
C LYS A 150 -3.93 -19.83 -13.47
N LEU A 151 -4.62 -19.29 -12.47
CA LEU A 151 -5.64 -20.02 -11.72
C LEU A 151 -6.84 -20.40 -12.61
N LEU A 152 -7.18 -19.56 -13.58
CA LEU A 152 -8.23 -19.80 -14.57
C LEU A 152 -7.76 -20.67 -15.74
N GLY A 153 -6.49 -21.09 -15.79
CA GLY A 153 -5.89 -21.83 -16.91
C GLY A 153 -5.76 -21.01 -18.19
N ARG A 154 -5.73 -19.67 -18.08
CA ARG A 154 -5.58 -18.73 -19.20
C ARG A 154 -4.12 -18.29 -19.36
N ASP A 155 -3.79 -17.64 -20.47
CA ASP A 155 -2.43 -17.17 -20.77
C ASP A 155 -2.09 -15.89 -19.97
N PRO A 156 -1.11 -15.90 -19.06
CA PRO A 156 -0.69 -14.76 -18.26
C PRO A 156 0.33 -13.84 -18.95
N SER A 157 0.80 -14.19 -20.15
CA SER A 157 2.01 -13.61 -20.78
C SER A 157 1.95 -12.10 -20.88
N PHE A 158 0.82 -11.51 -21.25
CA PHE A 158 0.66 -10.06 -21.35
C PHE A 158 1.00 -9.36 -20.01
N TYR A 159 0.44 -9.85 -18.92
CA TYR A 159 0.64 -9.25 -17.59
C TYR A 159 2.06 -9.46 -17.07
N GLU A 160 2.66 -10.62 -17.33
CA GLU A 160 4.04 -10.91 -16.95
C GLU A 160 5.04 -10.02 -17.70
N GLU A 161 4.82 -9.80 -19.00
CA GLU A 161 5.65 -8.93 -19.84
C GLU A 161 5.53 -7.46 -19.43
N GLU A 162 4.31 -6.97 -19.17
CA GLU A 162 4.09 -5.60 -18.72
C GLU A 162 4.71 -5.35 -17.32
N ALA A 163 4.53 -6.27 -16.38
CA ALA A 163 5.17 -6.18 -15.06
C ALA A 163 6.69 -6.14 -15.18
N LYS A 164 7.28 -7.00 -16.02
CA LYS A 164 8.74 -7.05 -16.24
C LYS A 164 9.25 -5.77 -16.87
N LYS A 165 8.60 -5.29 -17.93
CA LYS A 165 8.97 -4.07 -18.65
C LYS A 165 8.91 -2.85 -17.73
N GLN A 166 7.82 -2.70 -17.00
CA GLN A 166 7.63 -1.59 -16.08
C GLN A 166 8.65 -1.61 -14.94
N LYS A 167 8.92 -2.78 -14.36
CA LYS A 167 9.97 -2.98 -13.35
C LYS A 167 11.35 -2.56 -13.86
N GLU A 168 11.69 -2.91 -15.11
CA GLU A 168 12.96 -2.52 -15.73
C GLU A 168 13.06 -1.00 -15.88
N ILE A 169 12.02 -0.36 -16.39
CA ILE A 169 11.97 1.11 -16.56
C ILE A 169 12.16 1.81 -15.20
N LEU A 170 11.41 1.40 -14.18
CA LEU A 170 11.48 1.99 -12.84
C LEU A 170 12.88 1.87 -12.24
N ASN A 171 13.50 0.70 -12.32
CA ASN A 171 14.81 0.45 -11.76
C ASN A 171 15.97 1.13 -12.53
N THR A 172 15.82 1.32 -13.83
CA THR A 172 16.90 1.91 -14.66
C THR A 172 16.81 3.41 -14.80
N ARG A 173 15.59 3.98 -14.75
CA ARG A 173 15.35 5.38 -15.02
C ARG A 173 14.89 6.20 -13.82
N PHE A 174 14.33 5.54 -12.80
CA PHE A 174 13.68 6.20 -11.66
C PHE A 174 14.25 5.82 -10.29
N PHE A 175 15.25 4.93 -10.25
CA PHE A 175 16.07 4.74 -9.04
C PHE A 175 17.32 5.62 -9.17
N GLU A 176 17.44 6.61 -8.31
CA GLU A 176 18.53 7.57 -8.33
C GLU A 176 19.39 7.42 -7.06
N LYS A 177 20.55 6.75 -7.23
CA LYS A 177 21.57 6.52 -6.21
C LYS A 177 21.10 5.73 -4.99
N ASP A 178 20.16 6.26 -4.20
CA ASP A 178 19.76 5.67 -2.90
C ASP A 178 18.24 5.72 -2.63
N HIS A 179 17.43 6.14 -3.61
CA HIS A 179 15.97 6.17 -3.48
C HIS A 179 15.28 6.24 -4.85
N TYR A 180 13.97 5.98 -4.87
CA TYR A 180 13.13 6.15 -6.06
C TYR A 180 12.62 7.58 -6.16
N LEU A 181 12.57 8.10 -7.38
CA LEU A 181 11.93 9.39 -7.69
C LEU A 181 10.43 9.31 -7.41
N ARG A 182 9.78 10.47 -7.30
CA ARG A 182 8.34 10.52 -7.04
C ARG A 182 7.50 10.68 -8.31
N ALA A 183 7.88 11.62 -9.16
CA ALA A 183 7.09 12.00 -10.33
C ALA A 183 7.95 12.76 -11.35
N VAL A 184 7.39 12.91 -12.56
CA VAL A 184 7.88 13.86 -13.56
C VAL A 184 6.75 14.86 -13.83
N THR A 185 7.04 16.16 -13.83
CA THR A 185 6.02 17.19 -14.03
C THR A 185 5.72 17.42 -15.50
N ASP A 186 4.68 18.19 -15.82
CA ASP A 186 4.36 18.64 -17.18
C ASP A 186 5.55 19.36 -17.85
N SER A 187 6.35 20.10 -17.09
CA SER A 187 7.56 20.81 -17.57
C SER A 187 8.81 19.91 -17.63
N GLY A 188 8.70 18.66 -17.16
CA GLY A 188 9.79 17.69 -17.17
C GLY A 188 10.70 17.72 -15.94
N VAL A 189 10.33 18.46 -14.88
CA VAL A 189 11.07 18.41 -13.61
C VAL A 189 10.88 17.05 -12.95
N ARG A 190 11.97 16.46 -12.49
CA ARG A 190 12.00 15.13 -11.84
C ARG A 190 11.91 15.29 -10.34
N ILE A 191 10.69 15.26 -9.79
CA ILE A 191 10.45 15.34 -8.34
C ILE A 191 11.09 14.12 -7.65
N GLY A 192 11.87 14.38 -6.63
CA GLY A 192 12.64 13.35 -5.94
C GLY A 192 14.10 13.27 -6.39
N ALA A 193 14.53 14.01 -7.40
CA ALA A 193 15.94 14.01 -7.81
C ALA A 193 16.85 14.62 -6.74
N GLN A 194 18.07 14.09 -6.64
CA GLN A 194 19.02 14.50 -5.58
C GLN A 194 19.41 15.98 -5.63
N ASN A 195 19.42 16.56 -6.83
CA ASN A 195 19.79 17.94 -7.03
C ASN A 195 18.65 18.93 -6.82
N GLU A 196 17.43 18.44 -6.54
CA GLU A 196 16.29 19.29 -6.31
C GLU A 196 16.39 20.01 -4.95
N PRO A 197 15.92 21.27 -4.84
CA PRO A 197 16.03 22.03 -3.59
C PRO A 197 15.20 21.46 -2.45
N CYS A 198 14.10 20.76 -2.77
CA CYS A 198 13.16 20.18 -1.82
C CYS A 198 12.59 18.87 -2.34
N ALA A 199 11.74 18.21 -1.57
CA ALA A 199 10.99 17.01 -1.94
C ALA A 199 11.89 15.90 -2.53
N ARG A 200 13.10 15.72 -1.99
CA ARG A 200 14.07 14.76 -2.52
C ARG A 200 13.76 13.31 -2.19
N VAL A 201 13.37 13.03 -0.96
CA VAL A 201 13.10 11.67 -0.51
C VAL A 201 11.62 11.53 -0.16
N TRP A 202 10.94 10.59 -0.80
CA TRP A 202 9.54 10.26 -0.57
C TRP A 202 9.40 8.84 -0.02
N ILE A 203 8.66 8.69 1.09
CA ILE A 203 8.45 7.36 1.68
C ILE A 203 7.53 6.48 0.83
N ASN A 204 6.60 7.09 0.07
CA ASN A 204 5.62 6.40 -0.77
C ASN A 204 6.30 5.49 -1.80
N THR A 205 7.10 6.06 -2.70
CA THR A 205 7.77 5.31 -3.77
C THR A 205 8.79 4.33 -3.22
N ASN A 206 9.54 4.69 -2.19
CA ASN A 206 10.49 3.76 -1.57
C ASN A 206 9.80 2.54 -0.96
N ALA A 207 8.64 2.72 -0.32
CA ALA A 207 7.85 1.62 0.24
C ALA A 207 7.16 0.79 -0.86
N TRP A 208 6.52 1.46 -1.83
CA TRP A 208 5.81 0.78 -2.91
C TRP A 208 6.75 0.01 -3.85
N ALA A 209 7.99 0.48 -4.07
CA ALA A 209 8.99 -0.28 -4.80
C ALA A 209 9.28 -1.66 -4.18
N VAL A 210 9.26 -1.75 -2.84
CA VAL A 210 9.42 -3.02 -2.12
C VAL A 210 8.13 -3.85 -2.15
N ILE A 211 6.99 -3.23 -1.84
CA ILE A 211 5.68 -3.91 -1.80
C ILE A 211 5.32 -4.53 -3.15
N SER A 212 5.59 -3.82 -4.23
CA SER A 212 5.31 -4.28 -5.59
C SER A 212 6.32 -5.27 -6.15
N GLY A 213 7.47 -5.43 -5.48
CA GLY A 213 8.59 -6.24 -5.97
C GLY A 213 9.36 -5.57 -7.11
N VAL A 214 9.21 -4.27 -7.35
CA VAL A 214 10.06 -3.48 -8.25
C VAL A 214 11.49 -3.48 -7.74
N ALA A 215 11.71 -3.11 -6.48
CA ALA A 215 13.02 -3.20 -5.85
C ALA A 215 13.40 -4.67 -5.59
N ASP A 216 14.63 -5.03 -5.90
CA ASP A 216 15.28 -6.19 -5.31
C ASP A 216 15.63 -5.90 -3.83
N THR A 217 16.07 -6.92 -3.10
CA THR A 217 16.40 -6.80 -1.67
C THR A 217 17.46 -5.72 -1.41
N GLU A 218 18.45 -5.59 -2.28
CA GLU A 218 19.53 -4.60 -2.11
C GLU A 218 19.01 -3.16 -2.28
N ARG A 219 18.33 -2.88 -3.41
CA ARG A 219 17.74 -1.56 -3.66
C ARG A 219 16.68 -1.20 -2.62
N GLY A 220 15.85 -2.17 -2.23
CA GLY A 220 14.85 -1.98 -1.18
C GLY A 220 15.49 -1.57 0.15
N ASN A 221 16.55 -2.26 0.57
CA ASN A 221 17.27 -1.91 1.79
C ASN A 221 17.91 -0.52 1.72
N ILE A 222 18.49 -0.15 0.58
CA ILE A 222 19.06 1.19 0.35
C ILE A 222 17.96 2.25 0.44
N ALA A 223 16.85 2.07 -0.28
CA ALA A 223 15.75 3.03 -0.35
C ALA A 223 15.08 3.23 1.02
N LEU A 224 14.76 2.15 1.73
CA LEU A 224 14.15 2.25 3.07
C LEU A 224 15.13 2.83 4.11
N SER A 225 16.43 2.52 4.02
CA SER A 225 17.44 3.16 4.90
C SER A 225 17.52 4.65 4.64
N THR A 226 17.37 5.08 3.40
CA THR A 226 17.31 6.51 3.05
C THR A 226 16.03 7.16 3.58
N SER A 227 14.88 6.49 3.49
CA SER A 227 13.65 6.97 4.11
C SER A 227 13.79 7.15 5.62
N LEU A 228 14.32 6.16 6.33
CA LEU A 228 14.56 6.25 7.78
C LEU A 228 15.54 7.37 8.13
N ARG A 229 16.65 7.48 7.41
CA ARG A 229 17.65 8.52 7.66
C ARG A 229 17.13 9.93 7.43
N CYS A 230 16.33 10.13 6.36
CA CYS A 230 15.94 11.46 5.90
C CYS A 230 14.58 11.91 6.44
N CYS A 231 13.64 10.98 6.62
CA CYS A 231 12.24 11.31 6.93
C CYS A 231 11.84 11.00 8.38
N ASN A 232 12.65 10.28 9.17
CA ASN A 232 12.27 9.93 10.53
C ASN A 232 12.11 11.16 11.44
N THR A 233 11.08 11.12 12.27
CA THR A 233 10.72 12.15 13.26
C THR A 233 10.25 11.48 14.55
N PRO A 234 10.12 12.19 15.68
CA PRO A 234 9.54 11.62 16.89
C PRO A 234 8.08 11.17 16.80
N PHE A 235 7.41 11.38 15.65
CA PHE A 235 6.00 11.08 15.43
C PHE A 235 5.76 10.09 14.27
N GLY A 236 6.82 9.47 13.74
CA GLY A 236 6.84 8.64 12.55
C GLY A 236 7.55 9.30 11.37
N LEU A 237 7.45 8.73 10.19
CA LEU A 237 8.13 9.24 9.00
C LEU A 237 7.35 10.40 8.36
N ALA A 238 8.01 11.51 8.10
CA ALA A 238 7.49 12.57 7.23
C ALA A 238 7.26 12.02 5.81
N THR A 239 6.18 12.42 5.15
CA THR A 239 5.82 11.93 3.82
C THR A 239 6.93 12.14 2.81
N GLN A 240 7.59 13.29 2.89
CA GLN A 240 8.81 13.61 2.13
C GLN A 240 9.70 14.59 2.91
N ASN A 241 10.97 14.58 2.57
CA ASN A 241 11.95 15.49 3.14
C ASN A 241 13.00 15.96 2.11
N PRO A 242 13.34 17.28 2.03
CA PRO A 242 12.62 18.40 2.68
C PRO A 242 11.18 18.55 2.14
N PRO A 243 10.27 19.21 2.88
CA PRO A 243 8.93 19.54 2.38
C PRO A 243 8.99 20.37 1.11
N LEU A 244 7.94 20.28 0.28
CA LEU A 244 7.74 21.11 -0.91
C LEU A 244 7.78 22.60 -0.52
N GLN A 245 8.51 23.38 -1.31
CA GLN A 245 8.68 24.81 -1.10
C GLN A 245 7.82 25.63 -2.06
N ARG A 246 7.65 26.89 -1.75
CA ARG A 246 6.96 27.86 -2.60
C ARG A 246 7.66 27.99 -3.95
N ASN A 247 6.88 28.16 -5.03
CA ASN A 247 7.33 28.22 -6.42
C ASN A 247 8.03 26.94 -6.92
N TYR A 248 7.87 25.81 -6.24
CA TYR A 248 8.42 24.53 -6.66
C TYR A 248 7.29 23.59 -7.13
N PRO A 249 7.49 22.84 -8.21
CA PRO A 249 8.69 22.73 -9.06
C PRO A 249 8.91 23.95 -10.00
N THR A 250 7.85 24.60 -10.42
CA THR A 250 7.86 25.90 -11.12
C THR A 250 6.72 26.76 -10.60
N PRO A 251 6.68 28.09 -10.84
CA PRO A 251 5.57 28.93 -10.41
C PRO A 251 4.21 28.49 -10.95
N GLU A 252 4.16 27.90 -12.16
CA GLU A 252 2.93 27.41 -12.79
C GLU A 252 2.47 26.07 -12.24
N GLU A 253 3.39 25.27 -11.71
CA GLU A 253 3.17 23.93 -11.16
C GLU A 253 3.26 23.92 -9.62
N GLU A 254 3.29 25.10 -9.00
CA GLU A 254 3.45 25.25 -7.55
C GLU A 254 2.33 24.53 -6.77
N ILE A 255 2.73 23.73 -5.80
CA ILE A 255 1.85 23.08 -4.84
C ILE A 255 1.57 24.05 -3.69
N SER A 256 0.65 24.98 -3.91
CA SER A 256 0.46 26.16 -3.04
C SER A 256 -0.46 25.92 -1.84
N TRP A 257 -1.30 24.89 -1.88
CA TRP A 257 -2.30 24.67 -0.83
C TRP A 257 -1.77 23.82 0.36
N ALA A 258 -0.64 23.13 0.16
CA ALA A 258 -0.07 22.26 1.18
C ALA A 258 1.05 22.99 1.95
N THR A 259 0.76 23.41 3.20
CA THR A 259 1.75 24.03 4.08
C THR A 259 2.87 23.05 4.45
N PRO A 260 4.17 23.44 4.35
CA PRO A 260 5.28 22.60 4.77
C PRO A 260 5.13 22.04 6.19
N GLY A 261 5.34 20.73 6.36
CA GLY A 261 5.20 20.02 7.63
C GLY A 261 3.76 19.66 8.02
N ILE A 262 2.78 19.86 7.12
CA ILE A 262 1.37 19.57 7.37
C ILE A 262 0.80 18.68 6.26
N GLY A 263 0.02 17.66 6.64
CA GLY A 263 -0.64 16.77 5.71
C GLY A 263 0.34 16.08 4.77
N GLU A 264 0.06 16.13 3.48
CA GLU A 264 0.88 15.49 2.45
C GLU A 264 2.19 16.23 2.13
N ASN A 265 2.38 17.45 2.65
CA ASN A 265 3.61 18.21 2.42
C ASN A 265 4.58 18.11 3.60
N GLY A 266 5.21 16.97 3.77
CA GLY A 266 6.20 16.73 4.84
C GLY A 266 5.61 16.59 6.23
N GLY A 267 4.27 16.51 6.38
CA GLY A 267 3.61 16.01 7.57
C GLY A 267 3.80 14.50 7.71
N ILE A 268 3.49 13.96 8.87
CA ILE A 268 3.45 12.51 9.07
C ILE A 268 2.11 12.00 8.58
N PHE A 269 2.05 11.51 7.35
CA PHE A 269 0.84 10.94 6.79
C PHE A 269 0.78 9.47 7.21
N CYS A 270 -0.10 9.17 8.17
CA CYS A 270 -0.10 7.90 8.88
C CYS A 270 -0.35 6.69 7.95
N HIS A 271 -1.21 6.85 6.94
CA HIS A 271 -1.47 5.81 5.93
C HIS A 271 -0.18 5.43 5.17
N ALA A 272 0.59 6.40 4.68
CA ALA A 272 1.85 6.14 3.96
C ALA A 272 2.92 5.48 4.86
N ASN A 273 2.89 5.77 6.15
CA ASN A 273 3.78 5.12 7.12
C ASN A 273 3.50 3.62 7.26
N THR A 274 2.24 3.19 7.16
CA THR A 274 1.91 1.76 7.21
C THR A 274 2.55 0.98 6.06
N TRP A 275 2.66 1.58 4.87
CA TRP A 275 3.39 0.97 3.75
C TRP A 275 4.89 0.83 4.03
N SER A 276 5.49 1.83 4.72
CA SER A 276 6.90 1.72 5.15
C SER A 276 7.11 0.58 6.14
N ILE A 277 6.17 0.38 7.09
CA ILE A 277 6.18 -0.75 8.02
C ILE A 277 6.13 -2.07 7.25
N ILE A 278 5.19 -2.21 6.32
CA ILE A 278 5.04 -3.41 5.48
C ILE A 278 6.33 -3.69 4.70
N ALA A 279 6.88 -2.66 4.05
CA ALA A 279 8.11 -2.78 3.27
C ALA A 279 9.31 -3.21 4.12
N LEU A 280 9.44 -2.66 5.33
CA LEU A 280 10.49 -3.05 6.28
C LEU A 280 10.34 -4.50 6.75
N CYS A 281 9.10 -4.95 7.01
CA CYS A 281 8.84 -6.37 7.32
C CYS A 281 9.21 -7.29 6.16
N LEU A 282 8.87 -6.92 4.92
CA LEU A 282 9.23 -7.69 3.71
C LEU A 282 10.75 -7.81 3.52
N LEU A 283 11.51 -6.82 4.01
CA LEU A 283 12.97 -6.82 3.99
C LEU A 283 13.61 -7.48 5.24
N ASN A 284 12.82 -8.12 6.10
CA ASN A 284 13.27 -8.71 7.35
C ASN A 284 13.96 -7.69 8.30
N ARG A 285 13.38 -6.49 8.43
CA ARG A 285 13.83 -5.41 9.31
C ARG A 285 12.83 -5.15 10.45
N PRO A 286 12.62 -6.10 11.36
CA PRO A 286 11.55 -6.04 12.36
C PRO A 286 11.70 -4.87 13.34
N ASP A 287 12.91 -4.55 13.78
CA ASP A 287 13.14 -3.48 14.77
C ASP A 287 12.90 -2.09 14.15
N ASP A 288 13.28 -1.89 12.88
CA ASP A 288 13.00 -0.65 12.15
C ASP A 288 11.49 -0.50 11.89
N ALA A 289 10.82 -1.59 11.49
CA ALA A 289 9.37 -1.61 11.30
C ALA A 289 8.63 -1.27 12.61
N TYR A 290 9.08 -1.86 13.73
CA TYR A 290 8.50 -1.60 15.05
C TYR A 290 8.78 -0.17 15.54
N MET A 291 9.93 0.40 15.22
CA MET A 291 10.23 1.81 15.50
C MET A 291 9.21 2.72 14.82
N VAL A 292 9.02 2.58 13.50
CA VAL A 292 8.04 3.39 12.73
C VAL A 292 6.63 3.19 13.29
N TYR A 293 6.24 1.93 13.56
CA TYR A 293 4.95 1.61 14.17
C TYR A 293 4.75 2.33 15.51
N SER A 294 5.74 2.23 16.41
CA SER A 294 5.65 2.77 17.76
C SER A 294 5.58 4.29 17.80
N GLU A 295 6.33 4.95 16.92
CA GLU A 295 6.37 6.42 16.84
C GLU A 295 5.05 7.02 16.36
N MET A 296 4.25 6.26 15.59
CA MET A 296 2.93 6.70 15.10
C MET A 296 1.77 6.45 16.07
N LEU A 297 2.00 5.69 17.15
CA LEU A 297 0.91 5.38 18.07
C LEU A 297 0.39 6.65 18.74
N PRO A 298 -0.94 6.82 18.82
CA PRO A 298 -1.55 8.00 19.44
C PRO A 298 -1.06 8.25 20.87
N ASP A 299 -0.95 7.20 21.69
CA ASP A 299 -0.45 7.27 23.07
C ASP A 299 1.03 7.69 23.14
N HIS A 300 1.88 7.22 22.20
CA HIS A 300 3.26 7.67 22.08
C HIS A 300 3.32 9.17 21.80
N ILE A 301 2.56 9.67 20.82
CA ILE A 301 2.56 11.08 20.46
C ILE A 301 2.02 11.92 21.64
N VAL A 302 0.93 11.47 22.26
CA VAL A 302 0.38 12.12 23.47
C VAL A 302 1.42 12.18 24.59
N SER A 303 2.25 11.15 24.76
CA SER A 303 3.34 11.17 25.76
C SER A 303 4.38 12.25 25.49
N LYS A 304 4.54 12.68 24.23
CA LYS A 304 5.49 13.73 23.81
C LYS A 304 4.94 15.15 23.89
N VAL A 305 3.68 15.32 23.50
CA VAL A 305 3.10 16.67 23.34
C VAL A 305 1.93 16.96 24.29
N GLY A 306 1.40 15.95 24.96
CA GLY A 306 0.19 16.06 25.80
C GLY A 306 -1.11 15.89 25.01
N VAL A 307 -2.18 15.47 25.69
CA VAL A 307 -3.47 15.17 25.06
C VAL A 307 -4.12 16.41 24.44
N ASP A 308 -4.02 17.55 25.08
CA ASP A 308 -4.59 18.80 24.57
C ASP A 308 -3.90 19.27 23.29
N ALA A 309 -2.60 19.08 23.18
CA ALA A 309 -1.84 19.43 21.98
C ALA A 309 -2.05 18.40 20.84
N TYR A 310 -2.24 17.12 21.17
CA TYR A 310 -2.61 16.10 20.19
C TYR A 310 -3.96 16.38 19.55
N ASN A 311 -4.91 16.90 20.32
CA ASN A 311 -6.22 17.43 19.86
C ASN A 311 -7.10 16.41 19.11
N ALA A 312 -6.97 15.12 19.43
CA ALA A 312 -7.81 14.03 18.94
C ALA A 312 -7.92 12.93 20.00
N GLU A 313 -8.73 11.92 19.75
CA GLU A 313 -8.85 10.77 20.64
C GLU A 313 -7.53 10.00 20.74
N PRO A 314 -6.97 9.80 21.94
CA PRO A 314 -5.62 9.24 22.12
C PRO A 314 -5.53 7.72 21.86
N TYR A 315 -6.56 7.13 21.30
CA TYR A 315 -6.67 5.71 20.96
C TYR A 315 -7.14 5.47 19.51
N ILE A 316 -7.24 6.52 18.69
CA ILE A 316 -7.67 6.44 17.29
C ILE A 316 -6.55 6.94 16.38
N TYR A 317 -6.27 6.20 15.31
CA TYR A 317 -5.38 6.69 14.26
C TYR A 317 -5.99 7.89 13.56
N SER A 318 -5.17 8.91 13.37
CA SER A 318 -5.49 10.06 12.52
C SER A 318 -4.97 9.85 11.10
N SER A 319 -5.41 10.67 10.15
CA SER A 319 -4.88 10.65 8.79
C SER A 319 -3.45 11.20 8.76
N ASN A 320 -3.19 12.25 9.51
CA ASN A 320 -1.86 12.86 9.56
C ASN A 320 -1.59 13.56 10.90
N ILE A 321 -0.30 13.74 11.20
CA ILE A 321 0.24 14.43 12.36
C ILE A 321 1.11 15.58 11.84
N ARG A 322 1.04 16.75 12.47
CA ARG A 322 1.89 17.89 12.14
C ARG A 322 3.34 17.58 12.51
N ALA A 323 4.24 17.83 11.58
CA ALA A 323 5.66 17.54 11.74
C ALA A 323 6.32 18.38 12.87
N PRO A 324 7.47 17.94 13.41
CA PRO A 324 8.27 18.74 14.32
C PRO A 324 8.68 20.08 13.67
N GLY A 325 8.75 21.13 14.50
CA GLY A 325 9.21 22.46 14.06
C GLY A 325 8.15 23.34 13.40
N VAL A 326 6.93 22.83 13.19
CA VAL A 326 5.81 23.65 12.71
C VAL A 326 4.86 24.03 13.87
N LEU A 327 4.04 25.06 13.64
CA LEU A 327 3.03 25.48 14.62
C LEU A 327 2.10 24.30 14.96
N ARG A 328 1.86 24.07 16.27
CA ARG A 328 1.06 22.97 16.79
C ARG A 328 1.62 21.59 16.36
N GLN A 329 2.96 21.42 16.41
CA GLN A 329 3.61 20.15 16.15
C GLN A 329 3.01 19.01 17.00
N GLY A 330 2.87 17.82 16.42
CA GLY A 330 2.25 16.66 17.06
C GLY A 330 0.71 16.70 17.10
N GLU A 331 0.08 17.76 16.58
CA GLU A 331 -1.38 17.80 16.43
C GLU A 331 -1.85 16.82 15.38
N ALA A 332 -2.83 16.02 15.75
CA ALA A 332 -3.52 15.08 14.85
C ALA A 332 -4.59 15.80 14.02
N ALA A 333 -4.79 15.35 12.79
CA ALA A 333 -5.85 15.85 11.92
C ALA A 333 -6.63 14.67 11.31
N VAL A 334 -7.95 14.84 11.22
CA VAL A 334 -8.90 13.90 10.61
C VAL A 334 -8.79 12.50 11.24
N SER A 335 -9.32 12.35 12.46
CA SER A 335 -9.54 11.05 13.08
C SER A 335 -10.72 10.31 12.45
N TRP A 336 -10.79 8.99 12.58
CA TRP A 336 -11.85 8.09 12.11
C TRP A 336 -11.91 7.87 10.58
N VAL A 337 -11.70 8.88 9.77
CA VAL A 337 -11.79 8.80 8.30
C VAL A 337 -10.37 8.71 7.71
N THR A 338 -9.77 7.53 7.77
CA THR A 338 -8.41 7.31 7.28
C THR A 338 -8.17 5.85 6.91
N GLY A 339 -7.50 5.61 5.80
CA GLY A 339 -7.00 4.29 5.41
C GLY A 339 -5.92 3.74 6.34
N THR A 340 -5.39 4.54 7.26
CA THR A 340 -4.40 4.10 8.25
C THR A 340 -4.86 2.89 9.04
N ALA A 341 -6.13 2.86 9.50
CA ALA A 341 -6.65 1.79 10.33
C ALA A 341 -6.61 0.42 9.59
N THR A 342 -7.09 0.40 8.36
CA THR A 342 -7.08 -0.81 7.53
C THR A 342 -5.66 -1.28 7.24
N TRP A 343 -4.80 -0.39 6.77
CA TRP A 343 -3.44 -0.75 6.41
C TRP A 343 -2.57 -1.10 7.63
N MET A 344 -2.84 -0.49 8.78
CA MET A 344 -2.18 -0.88 10.03
C MET A 344 -2.61 -2.27 10.47
N ASN A 345 -3.90 -2.61 10.33
CA ASN A 345 -4.37 -3.97 10.61
C ASN A 345 -3.64 -5.00 9.72
N LEU A 346 -3.52 -4.72 8.40
CA LEU A 346 -2.75 -5.57 7.49
C LEU A 346 -1.26 -5.64 7.89
N ALA A 347 -0.65 -4.52 8.24
CA ALA A 347 0.75 -4.48 8.67
C ALA A 347 0.97 -5.35 9.89
N LEU A 348 0.06 -5.31 10.87
CA LEU A 348 0.16 -6.11 12.08
C LEU A 348 -0.11 -7.60 11.82
N GLU A 349 -1.22 -7.94 11.17
CA GLU A 349 -1.62 -9.32 10.96
C GLU A 349 -0.75 -10.03 9.91
N HIS A 350 -0.62 -9.43 8.73
CA HIS A 350 0.02 -10.09 7.60
C HIS A 350 1.55 -9.99 7.62
N TYR A 351 2.11 -8.98 8.27
CA TYR A 351 3.55 -8.73 8.19
C TYR A 351 4.28 -8.82 9.53
N PHE A 352 3.85 -8.17 10.61
CA PHE A 352 4.45 -8.40 11.93
C PHE A 352 4.17 -9.80 12.45
N CYS A 353 2.90 -10.20 12.55
CA CYS A 353 2.52 -11.56 12.87
C CYS A 353 2.92 -12.54 11.75
N GLY A 354 3.09 -12.02 10.53
CA GLY A 354 3.54 -12.75 9.37
C GLY A 354 2.59 -13.85 8.93
N VAL A 355 1.28 -13.68 9.12
CA VAL A 355 0.26 -14.67 8.83
C VAL A 355 -0.62 -14.17 7.69
N ARG A 356 -0.25 -14.53 6.45
CA ARG A 356 -0.88 -14.02 5.23
C ARG A 356 -1.64 -15.10 4.47
N PRO A 357 -2.84 -14.80 3.96
CA PRO A 357 -3.54 -15.70 3.05
C PRO A 357 -2.78 -15.80 1.71
N GLU A 358 -2.62 -17.02 1.21
CA GLU A 358 -2.09 -17.32 -0.11
C GLU A 358 -3.05 -18.24 -0.88
N MET A 359 -2.85 -18.38 -2.20
CA MET A 359 -3.75 -19.16 -3.05
C MET A 359 -3.94 -20.59 -2.56
N ASN A 360 -2.86 -21.21 -2.07
CA ASN A 360 -2.80 -22.63 -1.69
C ASN A 360 -2.68 -22.89 -0.18
N GLY A 361 -2.79 -21.87 0.67
CA GLY A 361 -2.67 -22.04 2.12
C GLY A 361 -2.42 -20.73 2.85
N LEU A 362 -2.06 -20.85 4.11
CA LEU A 362 -1.67 -19.74 4.96
C LEU A 362 -0.14 -19.63 4.97
N PHE A 363 0.41 -18.52 4.53
CA PHE A 363 1.84 -18.23 4.63
C PHE A 363 2.16 -17.76 6.05
N ILE A 364 3.17 -18.36 6.68
CA ILE A 364 3.56 -18.06 8.06
C ILE A 364 5.04 -17.72 8.11
N ASP A 365 5.36 -16.46 8.35
CA ASP A 365 6.74 -15.97 8.50
C ASP A 365 6.77 -14.67 9.33
N PRO A 366 6.64 -14.76 10.67
CA PRO A 366 6.62 -13.61 11.57
C PRO A 366 7.84 -12.70 11.43
N CYS A 367 7.61 -11.38 11.51
CA CYS A 367 8.63 -10.35 11.52
C CYS A 367 8.52 -9.54 12.83
N LEU A 368 8.60 -10.24 13.97
CA LEU A 368 8.48 -9.63 15.29
C LEU A 368 9.78 -8.91 15.70
N PRO A 369 9.68 -7.75 16.39
CA PRO A 369 10.85 -7.05 16.88
C PRO A 369 11.64 -7.89 17.90
N SER A 370 12.92 -7.61 18.02
CA SER A 370 13.82 -8.36 18.92
C SER A 370 13.43 -8.35 20.39
N SER A 371 12.59 -7.40 20.81
CA SER A 371 12.04 -7.28 22.17
C SER A 371 10.91 -8.27 22.46
N ILE A 372 10.31 -8.89 21.46
CA ILE A 372 9.22 -9.87 21.61
C ILE A 372 9.79 -11.27 21.35
N HIS A 373 10.05 -12.01 22.42
CA HIS A 373 10.68 -13.34 22.33
C HIS A 373 9.69 -14.47 22.07
N HIS A 374 8.44 -14.28 22.44
CA HIS A 374 7.38 -15.29 22.29
C HIS A 374 6.05 -14.63 21.95
N ALA A 375 5.30 -15.22 21.03
CA ALA A 375 3.95 -14.81 20.70
C ALA A 375 3.07 -16.03 20.38
N THR A 376 1.79 -15.91 20.64
CA THR A 376 0.78 -16.89 20.22
C THR A 376 -0.23 -16.22 19.31
N ILE A 377 -0.53 -16.84 18.17
CA ILE A 377 -1.44 -16.31 17.15
C ILE A 377 -2.50 -17.36 16.86
N THR A 378 -3.76 -16.96 16.93
CA THR A 378 -4.87 -17.80 16.49
C THR A 378 -5.49 -17.22 15.24
N ARG A 379 -5.46 -17.94 14.14
CA ARG A 379 -6.02 -17.51 12.84
C ARG A 379 -7.04 -18.53 12.34
N LYS A 380 -8.25 -18.06 12.03
CA LYS A 380 -9.24 -18.85 11.30
C LYS A 380 -9.10 -18.56 9.81
N TYR A 381 -8.96 -19.60 9.02
CA TYR A 381 -8.74 -19.45 7.58
C TYR A 381 -9.29 -20.68 6.84
N ARG A 382 -10.21 -20.48 5.90
CA ARG A 382 -10.84 -21.51 5.04
C ARG A 382 -11.26 -22.78 5.80
N GLY A 383 -11.99 -22.60 6.92
CA GLY A 383 -12.49 -23.70 7.76
C GLY A 383 -11.46 -24.38 8.67
N CYS A 384 -10.23 -23.92 8.69
CA CYS A 384 -9.17 -24.35 9.58
C CYS A 384 -8.91 -23.31 10.68
N THR A 385 -8.60 -23.76 11.89
CA THR A 385 -8.08 -22.91 12.96
C THR A 385 -6.59 -23.19 13.13
N TYR A 386 -5.75 -22.22 12.84
CA TYR A 386 -4.31 -22.28 13.06
C TYR A 386 -3.99 -21.72 14.44
N GLN A 387 -3.36 -22.54 15.28
CA GLN A 387 -2.78 -22.13 16.56
C GLN A 387 -1.27 -22.10 16.40
N ILE A 388 -0.71 -20.91 16.35
CA ILE A 388 0.68 -20.68 16.00
C ILE A 388 1.42 -20.19 17.23
N GLU A 389 2.42 -20.93 17.68
CA GLU A 389 3.38 -20.53 18.68
C GLU A 389 4.65 -20.02 18.01
N VAL A 390 5.00 -18.78 18.26
CA VAL A 390 6.20 -18.14 17.70
C VAL A 390 7.30 -18.08 18.74
N GLN A 391 8.44 -18.65 18.42
CA GLN A 391 9.68 -18.60 19.21
C GLN A 391 10.67 -17.66 18.49
N ASN A 392 10.78 -16.43 18.99
CA ASN A 392 11.63 -15.39 18.42
C ASN A 392 12.89 -15.21 19.27
N ASN A 393 13.83 -16.16 19.15
CA ASN A 393 15.00 -16.25 20.03
C ASN A 393 16.26 -15.63 19.43
N SER A 394 16.21 -15.15 18.19
CA SER A 394 17.34 -14.56 17.49
C SER A 394 16.90 -13.45 16.55
N LYS A 395 17.87 -12.61 16.13
CA LYS A 395 17.61 -11.63 15.08
C LYS A 395 17.26 -12.36 13.77
N LYS A 396 16.10 -12.06 13.20
CA LYS A 396 15.64 -12.67 11.96
C LYS A 396 16.62 -12.38 10.82
N THR A 397 17.17 -13.44 10.23
CA THR A 397 18.11 -13.36 9.09
C THR A 397 17.64 -14.14 7.86
N LYS A 398 16.61 -15.00 8.04
CA LYS A 398 16.02 -15.85 7.02
C LYS A 398 14.56 -16.16 7.37
N PRO A 399 13.77 -16.74 6.46
CA PRO A 399 12.44 -17.24 6.77
C PRO A 399 12.46 -18.20 7.97
N CYS A 400 11.39 -18.19 8.76
CA CYS A 400 11.28 -19.05 9.94
C CYS A 400 11.17 -20.53 9.55
N GLU A 401 11.53 -21.41 10.48
CA GLU A 401 11.28 -22.85 10.34
C GLU A 401 9.92 -23.19 10.98
N LEU A 402 9.12 -24.01 10.28
CA LEU A 402 7.81 -24.43 10.74
C LEU A 402 7.78 -25.90 11.11
N LEU A 403 7.14 -26.18 12.26
CA LEU A 403 6.71 -27.52 12.65
C LEU A 403 5.17 -27.53 12.66
N VAL A 404 4.56 -28.40 11.89
CA VAL A 404 3.10 -28.61 11.88
C VAL A 404 2.81 -29.93 12.59
N GLU A 405 2.02 -29.89 13.68
CA GLU A 405 1.77 -31.04 14.55
C GLU A 405 3.08 -31.70 15.06
N GLY A 406 4.13 -30.90 15.27
CA GLY A 406 5.45 -31.36 15.73
C GLY A 406 6.39 -31.84 14.62
N GLU A 407 5.92 -31.99 13.39
CA GLU A 407 6.72 -32.44 12.25
C GLU A 407 7.23 -31.26 11.41
N PRO A 408 8.49 -31.23 10.99
CA PRO A 408 9.04 -30.16 10.17
C PRO A 408 8.40 -30.17 8.78
N VAL A 409 8.10 -28.98 8.26
CA VAL A 409 7.56 -28.80 6.91
C VAL A 409 8.51 -27.95 6.07
N GLU A 410 8.55 -28.23 4.76
CA GLU A 410 9.33 -27.46 3.81
C GLU A 410 8.54 -26.19 3.40
N GLY A 411 9.21 -25.04 3.44
CA GLY A 411 8.62 -23.74 3.11
C GLY A 411 7.72 -23.17 4.20
N ASN A 412 7.00 -22.12 3.86
CA ASN A 412 6.24 -21.32 4.82
C ASN A 412 4.73 -21.27 4.53
N ILE A 413 4.23 -22.08 3.58
CA ILE A 413 2.79 -22.16 3.27
C ILE A 413 2.22 -23.45 3.84
N VAL A 414 1.24 -23.31 4.74
CA VAL A 414 0.54 -24.42 5.36
C VAL A 414 -0.87 -24.51 4.79
N PRO A 415 -1.22 -25.57 4.03
CA PRO A 415 -2.57 -25.76 3.48
C PRO A 415 -3.63 -25.88 4.56
N ALA A 416 -4.82 -25.30 4.31
CA ALA A 416 -5.96 -25.43 5.20
C ALA A 416 -6.49 -26.87 5.22
N LYS A 417 -6.81 -27.36 6.43
CA LYS A 417 -7.49 -28.63 6.66
C LYS A 417 -8.61 -28.41 7.69
N PRO A 418 -9.77 -29.05 7.55
CA PRO A 418 -10.82 -28.93 8.55
C PRO A 418 -10.32 -29.29 9.96
N GLY A 419 -10.67 -28.45 10.95
CA GLY A 419 -10.26 -28.64 12.34
C GLY A 419 -9.21 -27.64 12.81
N THR A 420 -8.39 -28.04 13.77
CA THR A 420 -7.33 -27.20 14.35
C THR A 420 -5.96 -27.76 13.96
N LEU A 421 -5.04 -26.88 13.57
CA LEU A 421 -3.64 -27.19 13.34
C LEU A 421 -2.78 -26.45 14.37
N HIS A 422 -1.86 -27.18 15.00
CA HIS A 422 -0.87 -26.63 15.92
C HIS A 422 0.46 -26.43 15.18
N ILE A 423 0.96 -25.20 15.21
CA ILE A 423 2.15 -24.82 14.47
C ILE A 423 3.16 -24.18 15.42
N THR A 424 4.38 -24.66 15.39
CA THR A 424 5.50 -23.97 16.04
C THR A 424 6.34 -23.28 14.96
N CYS A 425 6.51 -21.99 15.10
CA CYS A 425 7.31 -21.15 14.22
C CYS A 425 8.58 -20.72 14.95
N ILE A 426 9.74 -21.12 14.42
CA ILE A 426 11.05 -20.82 15.01
C ILE A 426 11.76 -19.78 14.13
N VAL A 427 11.89 -18.56 14.66
CA VAL A 427 12.62 -17.48 14.02
C VAL A 427 14.12 -17.66 14.25
N ARG A 428 14.91 -17.62 13.16
CA ARG A 428 16.36 -17.80 13.18
C ARG A 428 17.11 -16.74 12.38
#